data_6f7ef5d987b800ed494947f967eb6ea7
#
_entry.id   6f7ef5d987b800ed494947f967eb6ea7
#
_cell.length_a   1.000
_cell.length_b   1.000
_cell.length_c   1.000
_cell.angle_alpha   90.00
_cell.angle_beta   90.00
_cell.angle_gamma   90.00
#
_symmetry.space_group_name_H-M   'P 1'
#
loop_
_entity.id
_entity.type
_entity.pdbx_description
1 polymer ?
#
loop_
_entity_poly.entity_id
_entity_poly.type
_entity_poly.pdbx_seq_one_letter_code
_entity_poly.pdbx_strand_id
1 'polypeptide(L)'
;QQIEDALHQMLPEDVAIIRMDADSTRGKDAHKKLLEQFDAADCAVLLGTQMIAKGLDFPEVTLVGVVNADFALKLPDFRAGERAYDLLEQVAGRAGRGDRPGEVIIQTYLPEDPVIRAVAEHDRSIFTDYDLDQRRDALYPPFVRLVNILVWSANRDDAQDYIGRIAKLLKRRWHAAAPDFLRAGSAVPQVLGPASCVIERAKDRYRFHLLVKSPVGYHVSDDIDACLKEVGSVRGVSVSVDVDAYDLM
;
A
#
# COMPACT_ATOMS: atom_id res chain seq x y z
N GLN A 1 -12.82 -8.61 -16.82
CA GLN A 1 -13.45 -9.40 -17.91
C GLN A 1 -14.23 -10.58 -17.36
N GLN A 2 -13.65 -11.53 -16.57
CA GLN A 2 -14.38 -12.68 -16.02
C GLN A 2 -15.63 -12.30 -15.21
N ILE A 3 -15.55 -11.26 -14.37
CA ILE A 3 -16.71 -10.79 -13.58
C ILE A 3 -17.77 -10.16 -14.50
N GLU A 4 -17.34 -9.38 -15.48
CA GLU A 4 -18.20 -8.76 -16.49
C GLU A 4 -18.97 -9.82 -17.29
N ASP A 5 -18.25 -10.86 -17.77
CA ASP A 5 -18.83 -11.99 -18.49
C ASP A 5 -19.85 -12.76 -17.63
N ALA A 6 -19.55 -12.96 -16.34
CA ALA A 6 -20.47 -13.60 -15.39
C ALA A 6 -21.71 -12.74 -15.12
N LEU A 7 -21.57 -11.44 -14.97
CA LEU A 7 -22.70 -10.52 -14.79
C LEU A 7 -23.63 -10.51 -16.00
N HIS A 8 -23.09 -10.51 -17.23
CA HIS A 8 -23.89 -10.62 -18.45
C HIS A 8 -24.69 -11.93 -18.57
N GLN A 9 -24.19 -13.02 -17.95
CA GLN A 9 -24.92 -14.29 -17.92
C GLN A 9 -26.00 -14.36 -16.82
N MET A 10 -25.84 -13.57 -15.75
CA MET A 10 -26.70 -13.63 -14.56
C MET A 10 -27.79 -12.57 -14.54
N LEU A 11 -27.52 -11.42 -15.16
CA LEU A 11 -28.43 -10.29 -15.16
C LEU A 11 -29.27 -10.22 -16.45
N PRO A 12 -30.48 -9.63 -16.39
CA PRO A 12 -31.26 -9.34 -17.57
C PRO A 12 -30.54 -8.46 -18.59
N GLU A 13 -30.88 -8.58 -19.87
CA GLU A 13 -30.19 -7.85 -20.96
C GLU A 13 -30.38 -6.32 -20.89
N ASP A 14 -31.42 -5.86 -20.21
CA ASP A 14 -31.72 -4.43 -20.01
C ASP A 14 -30.88 -3.77 -18.89
N VAL A 15 -30.13 -4.55 -18.11
CA VAL A 15 -29.23 -4.01 -17.08
C VAL A 15 -27.90 -3.57 -17.70
N ALA A 16 -27.61 -2.28 -17.61
CA ALA A 16 -26.35 -1.74 -18.11
C ALA A 16 -25.16 -2.16 -17.25
N ILE A 17 -24.14 -2.80 -17.84
CA ILE A 17 -22.89 -3.13 -17.17
C ILE A 17 -21.80 -2.18 -17.67
N ILE A 18 -21.35 -1.29 -16.81
CA ILE A 18 -20.40 -0.23 -17.12
C ILE A 18 -19.06 -0.55 -16.44
N ARG A 19 -18.04 -0.78 -17.25
CA ARG A 19 -16.69 -1.10 -16.75
C ARG A 19 -15.81 0.14 -16.70
N MET A 20 -15.22 0.38 -15.51
CA MET A 20 -14.31 1.49 -15.26
C MET A 20 -12.97 0.96 -14.69
N ASP A 21 -11.97 0.86 -15.55
CA ASP A 21 -10.60 0.49 -15.18
C ASP A 21 -9.57 1.41 -15.86
N ALA A 22 -8.28 1.16 -15.60
CA ALA A 22 -7.20 1.98 -16.15
C ALA A 22 -7.18 1.97 -17.70
N ASP A 23 -7.69 0.92 -18.34
CA ASP A 23 -7.72 0.81 -19.80
C ASP A 23 -8.93 1.52 -20.39
N SER A 24 -10.10 1.42 -19.76
CA SER A 24 -11.34 2.08 -20.21
C SER A 24 -11.32 3.60 -20.00
N THR A 25 -10.44 4.11 -19.13
CA THR A 25 -10.36 5.55 -18.75
C THR A 25 -9.21 6.33 -19.39
N ARG A 26 -8.55 5.82 -20.42
CA ARG A 26 -7.39 6.47 -21.09
C ARG A 26 -7.72 7.78 -21.84
N GLY A 27 -8.99 8.09 -22.12
CA GLY A 27 -9.41 9.33 -22.81
C GLY A 27 -9.65 10.49 -21.84
N LYS A 28 -9.39 11.74 -22.29
CA LYS A 28 -9.52 12.97 -21.48
C LYS A 28 -10.89 13.13 -20.80
N ASP A 29 -11.96 12.59 -21.40
CA ASP A 29 -13.33 12.68 -20.90
C ASP A 29 -14.00 11.30 -20.73
N ALA A 30 -13.22 10.19 -20.91
CA ALA A 30 -13.77 8.85 -20.86
C ALA A 30 -14.38 8.52 -19.48
N HIS A 31 -13.67 8.90 -18.42
CA HIS A 31 -14.12 8.74 -17.04
C HIS A 31 -15.47 9.43 -16.79
N LYS A 32 -15.60 10.70 -17.22
CA LYS A 32 -16.84 11.48 -17.05
C LYS A 32 -18.03 10.88 -17.80
N LYS A 33 -17.80 10.43 -19.04
CA LYS A 33 -18.86 9.81 -19.87
C LYS A 33 -19.37 8.50 -19.27
N LEU A 34 -18.49 7.67 -18.71
CA LEU A 34 -18.89 6.42 -18.07
C LEU A 34 -19.74 6.68 -16.82
N LEU A 35 -19.40 7.72 -16.05
CA LEU A 35 -20.19 8.14 -14.88
C LEU A 35 -21.55 8.71 -15.28
N GLU A 36 -21.62 9.55 -16.31
CA GLU A 36 -22.87 10.09 -16.84
C GLU A 36 -23.78 8.97 -17.37
N GLN A 37 -23.22 7.93 -17.99
CA GLN A 37 -23.97 6.75 -18.42
C GLN A 37 -24.52 5.96 -17.23
N PHE A 38 -23.74 5.82 -16.16
CA PHE A 38 -24.18 5.12 -14.96
C PHE A 38 -25.30 5.88 -14.24
N ASP A 39 -25.17 7.18 -14.11
CA ASP A 39 -26.12 8.07 -13.43
C ASP A 39 -27.46 8.19 -14.21
N ALA A 40 -27.42 8.10 -15.53
CA ALA A 40 -28.59 8.19 -16.39
C ALA A 40 -29.37 6.87 -16.54
N ALA A 41 -28.85 5.75 -16.06
CA ALA A 41 -29.49 4.45 -16.22
C ALA A 41 -30.43 4.14 -15.06
N ASP A 42 -31.65 3.64 -15.36
CA ASP A 42 -32.62 3.20 -14.35
C ASP A 42 -32.11 2.01 -13.51
N CYS A 43 -31.33 1.12 -14.13
CA CYS A 43 -30.70 -0.01 -13.48
C CYS A 43 -29.33 -0.27 -14.14
N ALA A 44 -28.26 -0.21 -13.35
CA ALA A 44 -26.92 -0.42 -13.86
C ALA A 44 -25.96 -1.03 -12.83
N VAL A 45 -24.93 -1.69 -13.32
CA VAL A 45 -23.79 -2.15 -12.53
C VAL A 45 -22.55 -1.39 -12.95
N LEU A 46 -21.91 -0.68 -12.01
CA LEU A 46 -20.59 -0.08 -12.22
C LEU A 46 -19.53 -1.07 -11.72
N LEU A 47 -18.78 -1.63 -12.64
CA LEU A 47 -17.71 -2.59 -12.36
C LEU A 47 -16.34 -1.92 -12.49
N GLY A 48 -15.50 -2.03 -11.48
CA GLY A 48 -14.14 -1.48 -11.57
C GLY A 48 -13.23 -1.87 -10.42
N THR A 49 -12.07 -1.22 -10.38
CA THR A 49 -11.07 -1.40 -9.34
C THR A 49 -11.15 -0.27 -8.30
N GLN A 50 -10.12 -0.09 -7.50
CA GLN A 50 -10.03 0.98 -6.48
C GLN A 50 -10.34 2.40 -7.00
N MET A 51 -10.32 2.62 -8.32
CA MET A 51 -10.66 3.92 -8.93
C MET A 51 -12.10 4.34 -8.67
N ILE A 52 -13.05 3.38 -8.61
CA ILE A 52 -14.46 3.69 -8.31
C ILE A 52 -14.69 4.02 -6.84
N ALA A 53 -13.81 3.62 -5.95
CA ALA A 53 -13.93 3.96 -4.53
C ALA A 53 -13.67 5.44 -4.24
N LYS A 54 -12.90 6.14 -5.08
CA LYS A 54 -12.44 7.52 -4.81
C LYS A 54 -13.31 8.56 -5.49
N GLY A 55 -13.89 9.47 -4.68
CA GLY A 55 -14.45 10.75 -5.18
C GLY A 55 -15.77 10.68 -5.93
N LEU A 56 -16.39 9.52 -6.08
CA LEU A 56 -17.69 9.37 -6.74
C LEU A 56 -18.81 9.44 -5.71
N ASP A 57 -19.88 10.15 -6.03
CA ASP A 57 -21.07 10.23 -5.19
C ASP A 57 -22.30 9.83 -6.00
N PHE A 58 -22.88 8.69 -5.67
CA PHE A 58 -24.07 8.15 -6.29
C PHE A 58 -25.11 7.85 -5.21
N PRO A 59 -26.06 8.77 -4.94
CA PRO A 59 -27.05 8.61 -3.87
C PRO A 59 -27.96 7.39 -4.05
N GLU A 60 -28.20 7.00 -5.30
CA GLU A 60 -29.13 5.90 -5.65
C GLU A 60 -28.48 4.51 -5.61
N VAL A 61 -27.21 4.39 -5.21
CA VAL A 61 -26.53 3.08 -5.07
C VAL A 61 -27.11 2.34 -3.86
N THR A 62 -27.77 1.22 -4.12
CA THR A 62 -28.39 0.37 -3.10
C THR A 62 -27.57 -0.87 -2.75
N LEU A 63 -26.64 -1.29 -3.62
CA LEU A 63 -25.79 -2.45 -3.40
C LEU A 63 -24.33 -2.16 -3.78
N VAL A 64 -23.42 -2.50 -2.87
CA VAL A 64 -21.98 -2.47 -3.14
C VAL A 64 -21.38 -3.85 -2.87
N GLY A 65 -20.70 -4.42 -3.87
CA GLY A 65 -20.05 -5.72 -3.80
C GLY A 65 -18.52 -5.60 -3.86
N VAL A 66 -17.82 -6.16 -2.88
CA VAL A 66 -16.36 -6.34 -2.90
C VAL A 66 -16.08 -7.82 -3.18
N VAL A 67 -15.61 -8.13 -4.40
CA VAL A 67 -15.49 -9.52 -4.88
C VAL A 67 -14.27 -10.23 -4.30
N ASN A 68 -13.23 -9.51 -3.88
CA ASN A 68 -12.05 -10.10 -3.25
C ASN A 68 -11.37 -9.07 -2.33
N ALA A 69 -11.69 -9.11 -1.04
CA ALA A 69 -11.08 -8.26 -0.04
C ALA A 69 -9.65 -8.72 0.34
N ASP A 70 -9.36 -10.03 0.21
CA ASP A 70 -8.10 -10.63 0.68
C ASP A 70 -6.87 -10.12 -0.06
N PHE A 71 -7.03 -9.68 -1.32
CA PHE A 71 -5.92 -9.16 -2.09
C PHE A 71 -5.27 -7.93 -1.43
N ALA A 72 -6.10 -7.01 -0.92
CA ALA A 72 -5.61 -5.81 -0.25
C ALA A 72 -4.92 -6.14 1.09
N LEU A 73 -5.43 -7.14 1.82
CA LEU A 73 -4.88 -7.59 3.11
C LEU A 73 -3.51 -8.28 2.97
N LYS A 74 -3.25 -8.93 1.84
CA LYS A 74 -2.03 -9.76 1.61
C LYS A 74 -0.88 -9.02 0.93
N LEU A 75 -0.97 -7.71 0.77
CA LEU A 75 0.15 -6.93 0.23
C LEU A 75 1.35 -6.99 1.19
N PRO A 76 2.59 -7.13 0.68
CA PRO A 76 3.79 -7.20 1.52
C PRO A 76 4.22 -5.81 2.02
N ASP A 77 3.35 -5.15 2.77
CA ASP A 77 3.55 -3.82 3.32
C ASP A 77 2.93 -3.77 4.72
N PHE A 78 3.62 -3.18 5.69
CA PHE A 78 3.13 -3.08 7.08
C PHE A 78 1.84 -2.26 7.20
N ARG A 79 1.50 -1.46 6.19
CA ARG A 79 0.25 -0.69 6.09
C ARG A 79 -0.83 -1.39 5.26
N ALA A 80 -0.64 -2.64 4.89
CA ALA A 80 -1.63 -3.36 4.07
C ALA A 80 -3.01 -3.37 4.73
N GLY A 81 -3.08 -3.66 6.04
CA GLY A 81 -4.32 -3.62 6.82
C GLY A 81 -4.95 -2.23 6.87
N GLU A 82 -4.16 -1.18 7.12
CA GLU A 82 -4.61 0.22 7.13
C GLU A 82 -5.22 0.63 5.78
N ARG A 83 -4.53 0.31 4.68
CA ARG A 83 -5.02 0.61 3.32
C ARG A 83 -6.26 -0.20 2.95
N ALA A 84 -6.32 -1.46 3.39
CA ALA A 84 -7.49 -2.30 3.17
C ALA A 84 -8.69 -1.78 3.96
N TYR A 85 -8.51 -1.40 5.24
CA TYR A 85 -9.54 -0.78 6.05
C TYR A 85 -10.09 0.49 5.41
N ASP A 86 -9.20 1.44 5.08
CA ASP A 86 -9.59 2.72 4.47
C ASP A 86 -10.33 2.51 3.12
N LEU A 87 -9.90 1.53 2.32
CA LEU A 87 -10.58 1.19 1.07
C LEU A 87 -11.97 0.60 1.31
N LEU A 88 -12.09 -0.38 2.21
CA LEU A 88 -13.35 -1.06 2.48
C LEU A 88 -14.36 -0.12 3.13
N GLU A 89 -13.95 0.71 4.08
CA GLU A 89 -14.79 1.78 4.68
C GLU A 89 -15.26 2.77 3.61
N GLN A 90 -14.36 3.19 2.71
CA GLN A 90 -14.72 4.12 1.63
C GLN A 90 -15.73 3.51 0.68
N VAL A 91 -15.61 2.23 0.37
CA VAL A 91 -16.53 1.48 -0.48
C VAL A 91 -17.85 1.25 0.24
N ALA A 92 -17.81 0.81 1.51
CA ALA A 92 -19.01 0.59 2.33
C ALA A 92 -19.85 1.88 2.47
N GLY A 93 -19.19 3.02 2.67
CA GLY A 93 -19.86 4.32 2.76
C GLY A 93 -20.48 4.81 1.44
N ARG A 94 -20.50 4.04 0.36
CA ARG A 94 -21.18 4.39 -0.90
C ARG A 94 -22.61 3.89 -0.97
N ALA A 95 -22.95 2.83 -0.27
CA ALA A 95 -24.32 2.31 -0.25
C ALA A 95 -25.22 3.13 0.69
N GLY A 96 -26.47 3.33 0.31
CA GLY A 96 -27.52 3.88 1.19
C GLY A 96 -27.40 5.37 1.55
N ARG A 97 -26.88 6.18 0.64
CA ARG A 97 -26.80 7.65 0.82
C ARG A 97 -28.11 8.37 0.47
N GLY A 98 -28.97 7.75 -0.32
CA GLY A 98 -30.29 8.26 -0.69
C GLY A 98 -31.39 7.82 0.28
N ASP A 99 -32.62 7.90 -0.17
CA ASP A 99 -33.81 7.51 0.60
C ASP A 99 -33.98 5.98 0.74
N ARG A 100 -33.18 5.20 0.04
CA ARG A 100 -33.21 3.73 0.06
C ARG A 100 -32.09 3.18 0.94
N PRO A 101 -32.35 2.15 1.76
CA PRO A 101 -31.30 1.47 2.51
C PRO A 101 -30.31 0.82 1.54
N GLY A 102 -29.02 0.95 1.86
CA GLY A 102 -27.94 0.31 1.09
C GLY A 102 -27.46 -0.96 1.76
N GLU A 103 -27.02 -1.91 0.96
CA GLU A 103 -26.39 -3.15 1.40
C GLU A 103 -24.94 -3.21 0.90
N VAL A 104 -24.04 -3.75 1.74
CA VAL A 104 -22.64 -3.96 1.38
C VAL A 104 -22.29 -5.43 1.58
N ILE A 105 -21.82 -6.07 0.52
CA ILE A 105 -21.39 -7.47 0.55
C ILE A 105 -19.88 -7.53 0.33
N ILE A 106 -19.15 -8.05 1.31
CA ILE A 106 -17.69 -8.23 1.23
C ILE A 106 -17.38 -9.72 1.14
N GLN A 107 -16.87 -10.16 0.00
CA GLN A 107 -16.42 -11.53 -0.19
C GLN A 107 -14.97 -11.69 0.28
N THR A 108 -14.75 -12.61 1.20
CA THR A 108 -13.44 -12.89 1.80
C THR A 108 -13.32 -14.35 2.24
N TYR A 109 -12.10 -14.87 2.24
CA TYR A 109 -11.74 -16.15 2.90
C TYR A 109 -11.34 -15.97 4.36
N LEU A 110 -11.25 -14.70 4.84
CA LEU A 110 -10.78 -14.34 6.17
C LEU A 110 -11.84 -13.51 6.92
N PRO A 111 -13.05 -14.03 7.18
CA PRO A 111 -14.12 -13.25 7.80
C PRO A 111 -13.78 -12.77 9.22
N GLU A 112 -12.88 -13.48 9.91
CA GLU A 112 -12.44 -13.14 11.27
C GLU A 112 -11.25 -12.16 11.31
N ASP A 113 -10.74 -11.74 10.14
CA ASP A 113 -9.66 -10.76 10.09
C ASP A 113 -10.11 -9.45 10.76
N PRO A 114 -9.28 -8.84 11.64
CA PRO A 114 -9.63 -7.62 12.35
C PRO A 114 -10.06 -6.46 11.44
N VAL A 115 -9.50 -6.36 10.23
CA VAL A 115 -9.91 -5.36 9.23
C VAL A 115 -11.33 -5.60 8.75
N ILE A 116 -11.65 -6.85 8.39
CA ILE A 116 -12.99 -7.22 7.89
C ILE A 116 -14.03 -7.01 8.99
N ARG A 117 -13.73 -7.46 10.21
CA ARG A 117 -14.61 -7.27 11.37
C ARG A 117 -14.84 -5.81 11.69
N ALA A 118 -13.79 -5.00 11.72
CA ALA A 118 -13.89 -3.56 11.98
C ALA A 118 -14.83 -2.84 10.99
N VAL A 119 -14.75 -3.21 9.71
CA VAL A 119 -15.67 -2.68 8.68
C VAL A 119 -17.09 -3.19 8.86
N ALA A 120 -17.28 -4.48 9.10
CA ALA A 120 -18.61 -5.10 9.26
C ALA A 120 -19.35 -4.61 10.51
N GLU A 121 -18.62 -4.37 11.60
CA GLU A 121 -19.16 -3.92 12.88
C GLU A 121 -19.21 -2.38 12.99
N HIS A 122 -18.68 -1.65 11.99
CA HIS A 122 -18.49 -0.19 12.02
C HIS A 122 -17.72 0.30 13.24
N ASP A 123 -16.77 -0.51 13.71
CA ASP A 123 -15.92 -0.20 14.85
C ASP A 123 -14.43 -0.26 14.50
N ARG A 124 -13.87 0.92 14.21
CA ARG A 124 -12.44 1.07 13.86
C ARG A 124 -11.50 0.57 14.97
N SER A 125 -11.92 0.57 16.24
CA SER A 125 -11.05 0.20 17.35
C SER A 125 -10.59 -1.24 17.25
N ILE A 126 -11.42 -2.15 16.74
CA ILE A 126 -11.10 -3.57 16.52
C ILE A 126 -9.83 -3.72 15.67
N PHE A 127 -9.74 -2.98 14.57
CA PHE A 127 -8.57 -2.99 13.70
C PHE A 127 -7.40 -2.21 14.31
N THR A 128 -7.66 -1.00 14.84
CA THR A 128 -6.59 -0.10 15.30
C THR A 128 -5.81 -0.69 16.46
N ASP A 129 -6.47 -1.31 17.44
CA ASP A 129 -5.82 -1.92 18.59
C ASP A 129 -4.95 -3.09 18.18
N TYR A 130 -5.48 -3.96 17.31
CA TYR A 130 -4.74 -5.08 16.73
C TYR A 130 -3.51 -4.62 15.94
N ASP A 131 -3.67 -3.66 15.03
CA ASP A 131 -2.61 -3.18 14.16
C ASP A 131 -1.48 -2.49 14.96
N LEU A 132 -1.84 -1.69 15.98
CA LEU A 132 -0.85 -1.06 16.86
C LEU A 132 -0.05 -2.11 17.66
N ASP A 133 -0.67 -3.16 18.15
CA ASP A 133 0.04 -4.23 18.84
C ASP A 133 1.00 -4.96 17.89
N GLN A 134 0.55 -5.31 16.69
CA GLN A 134 1.41 -5.93 15.67
C GLN A 134 2.60 -5.02 15.29
N ARG A 135 2.37 -3.72 15.13
CA ARG A 135 3.44 -2.76 14.83
C ARG A 135 4.42 -2.59 15.98
N ARG A 136 3.96 -2.65 17.22
CA ARG A 136 4.81 -2.59 18.40
C ARG A 136 5.75 -3.79 18.46
N ASP A 137 5.20 -4.99 18.31
CA ASP A 137 5.95 -6.24 18.40
C ASP A 137 6.94 -6.37 17.23
N ALA A 138 6.54 -5.98 16.04
CA ALA A 138 7.38 -6.04 14.85
C ALA A 138 8.30 -4.82 14.69
N LEU A 139 8.26 -3.83 15.58
CA LEU A 139 9.01 -2.57 15.48
C LEU A 139 8.74 -1.84 14.16
N TYR A 140 7.48 -1.43 13.95
CA TYR A 140 7.07 -0.55 12.85
C TYR A 140 6.59 0.81 13.38
N PRO A 141 6.47 1.83 12.52
CA PRO A 141 5.87 3.10 12.90
C PRO A 141 4.45 2.91 13.50
N PRO A 142 4.08 3.63 14.57
CA PRO A 142 4.74 4.83 15.14
C PRO A 142 5.84 4.53 16.19
N PHE A 143 6.12 3.27 16.50
CA PHE A 143 7.06 2.89 17.57
C PHE A 143 8.54 3.07 17.20
N VAL A 144 8.83 3.09 15.90
CA VAL A 144 10.14 3.40 15.31
C VAL A 144 9.97 4.32 14.11
N ARG A 145 11.07 4.94 13.67
CA ARG A 145 11.15 5.56 12.35
C ARG A 145 11.58 4.52 11.33
N LEU A 146 11.03 4.61 10.14
CA LEU A 146 11.37 3.72 9.03
C LEU A 146 11.97 4.53 7.88
N VAL A 147 13.18 4.14 7.46
CA VAL A 147 13.83 4.74 6.30
C VAL A 147 13.97 3.67 5.22
N ASN A 148 13.52 3.98 4.02
CA ASN A 148 13.70 3.15 2.84
C ASN A 148 14.81 3.72 1.96
N ILE A 149 15.88 2.97 1.76
CA ILE A 149 16.96 3.30 0.84
C ILE A 149 16.77 2.46 -0.40
N LEU A 150 16.41 3.10 -1.50
CA LEU A 150 16.16 2.49 -2.80
C LEU A 150 17.36 2.73 -3.72
N VAL A 151 17.88 1.66 -4.32
CA VAL A 151 18.95 1.72 -5.32
C VAL A 151 18.47 1.08 -6.61
N TRP A 152 18.79 1.71 -7.75
CA TRP A 152 18.46 1.14 -9.05
C TRP A 152 19.53 1.39 -10.10
N SER A 153 19.68 0.43 -11.02
CA SER A 153 20.62 0.49 -12.16
C SER A 153 20.06 -0.33 -13.34
N ALA A 154 20.53 -0.03 -14.53
CA ALA A 154 20.32 -0.91 -15.69
C ALA A 154 21.07 -2.24 -15.55
N ASN A 155 22.18 -2.27 -14.81
CA ASN A 155 22.91 -3.48 -14.47
C ASN A 155 22.47 -3.94 -13.06
N ARG A 156 22.07 -5.21 -12.96
CA ARG A 156 21.60 -5.81 -11.72
C ARG A 156 22.70 -5.88 -10.66
N ASP A 157 23.88 -6.32 -11.05
CA ASP A 157 25.00 -6.55 -10.13
C ASP A 157 25.52 -5.23 -9.56
N ASP A 158 25.60 -4.17 -10.40
CA ASP A 158 26.00 -2.84 -9.93
C ASP A 158 25.06 -2.30 -8.85
N ALA A 159 23.74 -2.49 -9.02
CA ALA A 159 22.76 -2.06 -8.02
C ALA A 159 22.88 -2.88 -6.73
N GLN A 160 23.02 -4.20 -6.86
CA GLN A 160 23.16 -5.11 -5.73
C GLN A 160 24.44 -4.87 -4.93
N ASP A 161 25.55 -4.68 -5.60
CA ASP A 161 26.84 -4.39 -4.97
C ASP A 161 26.83 -3.03 -4.25
N TYR A 162 26.27 -2.02 -4.90
CA TYR A 162 26.18 -0.68 -4.31
C TYR A 162 25.35 -0.66 -3.03
N ILE A 163 24.14 -1.23 -3.05
CA ILE A 163 23.30 -1.30 -1.86
C ILE A 163 23.91 -2.20 -0.77
N GLY A 164 24.62 -3.25 -1.17
CA GLY A 164 25.36 -4.12 -0.27
C GLY A 164 26.47 -3.39 0.48
N ARG A 165 27.17 -2.47 -0.18
CA ARG A 165 28.18 -1.59 0.45
C ARG A 165 27.55 -0.66 1.47
N ILE A 166 26.42 -0.03 1.13
CA ILE A 166 25.66 0.81 2.07
C ILE A 166 25.26 0.01 3.31
N ALA A 167 24.68 -1.18 3.12
CA ALA A 167 24.25 -2.05 4.22
C ALA A 167 25.40 -2.42 5.16
N LYS A 168 26.56 -2.79 4.61
CA LYS A 168 27.76 -3.14 5.39
C LYS A 168 28.27 -1.97 6.21
N LEU A 169 28.31 -0.77 5.62
CA LEU A 169 28.78 0.43 6.31
C LEU A 169 27.86 0.84 7.44
N LEU A 170 26.55 0.88 7.22
CA LEU A 170 25.56 1.20 8.26
C LEU A 170 25.61 0.20 9.41
N LYS A 171 25.63 -1.11 9.10
CA LYS A 171 25.74 -2.16 10.12
C LYS A 171 27.02 -2.00 10.95
N ARG A 172 28.17 -1.75 10.30
CA ARG A 172 29.45 -1.54 10.99
C ARG A 172 29.42 -0.31 11.90
N ARG A 173 28.86 0.81 11.39
CA ARG A 173 28.76 2.07 12.13
C ARG A 173 27.93 1.93 13.39
N TRP A 174 26.74 1.38 13.27
CA TRP A 174 25.85 1.22 14.41
C TRP A 174 26.27 0.11 15.37
N HIS A 175 26.94 -0.93 14.89
CA HIS A 175 27.58 -1.92 15.77
C HIS A 175 28.68 -1.28 16.64
N ALA A 176 29.49 -0.42 16.06
CA ALA A 176 30.52 0.31 16.79
C ALA A 176 29.94 1.31 17.81
N ALA A 177 28.81 1.94 17.48
CA ALA A 177 28.09 2.87 18.36
C ALA A 177 27.16 2.19 19.38
N ALA A 178 26.96 0.88 19.31
CA ALA A 178 26.01 0.14 20.17
C ALA A 178 26.19 0.42 21.69
N PRO A 179 27.42 0.52 22.25
CA PRO A 179 27.59 0.84 23.66
C PRO A 179 27.03 2.21 24.04
N ASP A 180 27.04 3.19 23.12
CA ASP A 180 26.54 4.54 23.38
C ASP A 180 25.02 4.56 23.37
N PHE A 181 24.38 3.83 22.44
CA PHE A 181 22.93 3.64 22.44
C PHE A 181 22.44 2.98 23.73
N LEU A 182 23.10 1.92 24.17
CA LEU A 182 22.75 1.21 25.42
C LEU A 182 22.89 2.12 26.65
N ARG A 183 23.97 2.93 26.75
CA ARG A 183 24.15 3.89 27.82
C ARG A 183 23.06 4.97 27.83
N ALA A 184 22.60 5.36 26.67
CA ALA A 184 21.50 6.31 26.49
C ALA A 184 20.10 5.68 26.73
N GLY A 185 20.01 4.38 27.02
CA GLY A 185 18.74 3.66 27.15
C GLY A 185 17.95 3.57 25.85
N SER A 186 18.64 3.65 24.71
CA SER A 186 18.03 3.63 23.38
C SER A 186 18.36 2.35 22.64
N ALA A 187 17.47 1.93 21.75
CA ALA A 187 17.74 0.81 20.84
C ALA A 187 18.71 1.22 19.73
N VAL A 188 19.52 0.27 19.28
CA VAL A 188 20.39 0.46 18.12
C VAL A 188 19.57 0.39 16.83
N PRO A 189 19.81 1.29 15.85
CA PRO A 189 19.14 1.18 14.56
C PRO A 189 19.41 -0.18 13.88
N GLN A 190 18.39 -0.72 13.24
CA GLN A 190 18.44 -2.03 12.58
C GLN A 190 18.41 -1.86 11.06
N VAL A 191 19.23 -2.67 10.39
CA VAL A 191 19.28 -2.72 8.91
C VAL A 191 18.70 -4.04 8.44
N LEU A 192 17.60 -3.97 7.70
CA LEU A 192 16.93 -5.10 7.07
C LEU A 192 17.20 -5.11 5.56
N GLY A 193 17.64 -6.25 5.05
CA GLY A 193 18.06 -6.40 3.66
C GLY A 193 19.58 -6.28 3.48
N PRO A 194 20.08 -5.97 2.26
CA PRO A 194 19.31 -5.58 1.06
C PRO A 194 18.46 -6.70 0.47
N ALA A 195 17.36 -6.32 -0.18
CA ALA A 195 16.46 -7.23 -0.89
C ALA A 195 16.02 -6.61 -2.23
N SER A 196 15.61 -7.46 -3.19
CA SER A 196 14.93 -6.99 -4.39
C SER A 196 13.59 -6.34 -4.01
N CYS A 197 13.20 -5.27 -4.71
CA CYS A 197 11.87 -4.72 -4.56
C CYS A 197 10.81 -5.72 -5.07
N VAL A 198 9.56 -5.58 -4.62
CA VAL A 198 8.41 -6.39 -5.10
C VAL A 198 8.32 -6.36 -6.63
N ILE A 199 8.52 -5.18 -7.23
CA ILE A 199 8.74 -5.03 -8.68
C ILE A 199 10.25 -4.87 -8.88
N GLU A 200 10.94 -6.00 -9.08
CA GLU A 200 12.40 -6.03 -9.22
C GLU A 200 12.90 -5.22 -10.42
N ARG A 201 12.14 -5.21 -11.53
CA ARG A 201 12.53 -4.49 -12.74
C ARG A 201 11.41 -3.56 -13.21
N ALA A 202 11.68 -2.27 -13.26
CA ALA A 202 10.78 -1.25 -13.78
C ALA A 202 11.54 -0.28 -14.67
N LYS A 203 10.97 0.07 -15.85
CA LYS A 203 11.58 0.98 -16.85
C LYS A 203 13.04 0.61 -17.16
N ASP A 204 13.26 -0.69 -17.40
CA ASP A 204 14.58 -1.28 -17.70
C ASP A 204 15.65 -1.08 -16.63
N ARG A 205 15.26 -0.89 -15.36
CA ARG A 205 16.15 -0.76 -14.23
C ARG A 205 15.82 -1.79 -13.16
N TYR A 206 16.84 -2.47 -12.65
CA TYR A 206 16.76 -3.36 -11.50
C TYR A 206 16.74 -2.54 -10.22
N ARG A 207 15.87 -2.90 -9.29
CA ARG A 207 15.58 -2.16 -8.06
C ARG A 207 15.83 -3.01 -6.84
N PHE A 208 16.63 -2.49 -5.92
CA PHE A 208 16.89 -3.09 -4.61
C PHE A 208 16.58 -2.08 -3.53
N HIS A 209 16.15 -2.56 -2.38
CA HIS A 209 15.89 -1.71 -1.23
C HIS A 209 16.58 -2.22 0.05
N LEU A 210 16.78 -1.31 0.96
CA LEU A 210 17.32 -1.51 2.29
C LEU A 210 16.44 -0.73 3.26
N LEU A 211 15.86 -1.42 4.24
CA LEU A 211 15.07 -0.77 5.27
C LEU A 211 15.91 -0.55 6.52
N VAL A 212 15.77 0.64 7.10
CA VAL A 212 16.35 0.99 8.37
C VAL A 212 15.24 1.27 9.37
N LYS A 213 15.21 0.53 10.48
CA LYS A 213 14.37 0.81 11.64
C LYS A 213 15.19 1.55 12.68
N SER A 214 14.75 2.72 13.09
CA SER A 214 15.50 3.62 13.99
C SER A 214 14.63 4.06 15.16
N PRO A 215 15.17 4.26 16.35
CA PRO A 215 14.46 4.90 17.45
C PRO A 215 13.90 6.26 17.04
N VAL A 216 12.70 6.61 17.50
CA VAL A 216 11.98 7.82 17.09
C VAL A 216 12.79 9.10 17.33
N GLY A 217 13.54 9.18 18.42
CA GLY A 217 14.36 10.35 18.76
C GLY A 217 15.75 10.42 18.13
N TYR A 218 16.11 9.44 17.26
CA TYR A 218 17.43 9.38 16.67
C TYR A 218 17.47 9.96 15.24
N HIS A 219 18.45 10.85 14.97
CA HIS A 219 18.64 11.47 13.66
C HIS A 219 19.43 10.55 12.70
N VAL A 220 18.77 9.46 12.27
CA VAL A 220 19.37 8.43 11.42
C VAL A 220 19.83 8.94 10.05
N SER A 221 19.23 10.02 9.57
CA SER A 221 19.57 10.68 8.30
C SER A 221 21.03 11.13 8.21
N ASP A 222 21.61 11.58 9.31
CA ASP A 222 23.01 12.05 9.35
C ASP A 222 23.97 10.90 9.11
N ASP A 223 23.70 9.74 9.70
CA ASP A 223 24.49 8.53 9.48
C ASP A 223 24.36 8.00 8.06
N ILE A 224 23.13 8.03 7.51
CA ILE A 224 22.88 7.61 6.13
C ILE A 224 23.61 8.52 5.15
N ASP A 225 23.54 9.84 5.34
CA ASP A 225 24.24 10.83 4.50
C ASP A 225 25.76 10.64 4.57
N ALA A 226 26.32 10.47 5.76
CA ALA A 226 27.75 10.17 5.93
C ALA A 226 28.15 8.86 5.26
N CYS A 227 27.31 7.82 5.35
CA CYS A 227 27.55 6.54 4.70
C CYS A 227 27.51 6.67 3.16
N LEU A 228 26.54 7.40 2.60
CA LEU A 228 26.44 7.63 1.15
C LEU A 228 27.65 8.42 0.62
N LYS A 229 28.14 9.41 1.37
CA LYS A 229 29.38 10.13 1.04
C LYS A 229 30.61 9.21 1.05
N GLU A 230 30.71 8.28 2.01
CA GLU A 230 31.81 7.29 2.10
C GLU A 230 31.75 6.27 0.95
N VAL A 231 30.55 5.78 0.58
CA VAL A 231 30.38 4.85 -0.55
C VAL A 231 30.73 5.53 -1.86
N GLY A 232 30.43 6.81 -2.00
CA GLY A 232 30.63 7.60 -3.20
C GLY A 232 29.63 7.27 -4.31
N SER A 233 29.64 8.03 -5.39
CA SER A 233 28.79 7.82 -6.54
C SER A 233 29.37 6.75 -7.49
N VAL A 234 28.52 5.93 -8.07
CA VAL A 234 28.88 4.96 -9.12
C VAL A 234 28.10 5.30 -10.39
N ARG A 235 28.82 5.36 -11.52
CA ARG A 235 28.20 5.68 -12.81
C ARG A 235 27.14 4.64 -13.17
N GLY A 236 25.94 5.08 -13.51
CA GLY A 236 24.83 4.20 -13.88
C GLY A 236 24.01 3.66 -12.71
N VAL A 237 24.42 3.92 -11.47
CA VAL A 237 23.68 3.59 -10.25
C VAL A 237 23.02 4.86 -9.69
N SER A 238 21.77 4.75 -9.33
CA SER A 238 21.01 5.83 -8.65
C SER A 238 20.55 5.36 -7.29
N VAL A 239 20.47 6.29 -6.33
CA VAL A 239 20.01 6.05 -4.96
C VAL A 239 18.97 7.09 -4.56
N SER A 240 17.96 6.66 -3.84
CA SER A 240 16.98 7.53 -3.16
C SER A 240 16.86 7.10 -1.71
N VAL A 241 16.69 8.07 -0.83
CA VAL A 241 16.45 7.85 0.60
C VAL A 241 15.10 8.48 0.93
N ASP A 242 14.19 7.66 1.40
CA ASP A 242 12.86 8.08 1.85
C ASP A 242 12.78 7.90 3.37
N VAL A 243 12.77 9.02 4.09
CA VAL A 243 12.70 9.07 5.56
C VAL A 243 11.23 9.14 5.97
N ASP A 244 10.83 8.30 6.93
CA ASP A 244 9.44 8.05 7.30
C ASP A 244 8.63 7.50 6.12
N ALA A 245 9.22 6.52 5.43
CA ALA A 245 8.69 5.92 4.22
C ALA A 245 7.23 5.48 4.39
N TYR A 246 6.37 6.04 3.52
CA TYR A 246 4.94 5.71 3.50
C TYR A 246 4.67 4.44 2.70
N ASP A 247 5.50 4.16 1.68
CA ASP A 247 5.36 3.05 0.76
C ASP A 247 6.68 2.29 0.64
N LEU A 248 6.61 0.97 0.74
CA LEU A 248 7.78 0.08 0.63
C LEU A 248 7.84 -0.67 -0.72
N MET A 249 6.88 -0.45 -1.61
CA MET A 249 6.75 -1.12 -2.92
C MET A 249 7.40 -0.38 -4.09
#